data_703f2a51d7acbc9fca083eaab598cf43
#
_entry.id   703f2a51d7acbc9fca083eaab598cf43
#
_cell.length_a   1.000
_cell.length_b   1.000
_cell.length_c   1.000
_cell.angle_alpha   90.00
_cell.angle_beta   90.00
_cell.angle_gamma   90.00
#
_symmetry.space_group_name_H-M   'P 1'
#
loop_
_entity.id
_entity.type
_entity.pdbx_description
1 polymer ?
#
loop_
_entity_poly.entity_id
_entity_poly.type
_entity_poly.pdbx_seq_one_letter_code
_entity_poly.pdbx_strand_id
1 'polypeptide(L)'
;KITFRADYEILPGFYYKGWASINMRAIKTRRFLPQVVTGVEQVNKYANQSADAYSDQLALQTENKLMYIKNWNDKHNIIANVLVRTGQYINSGYNSEVYGNASSDLSDPVVGTTISDMNSSESETRNVSFVGVLNYTLLNRYVVHGSLNAEGNSAMGRNERMGYFPAVGLAWNFQNEPLLEKARDKWLDEAKFRFSIGQSGRAPSGASVYLGAYVKGTDYMNMSATKQARMQLDNLKWETSTEYNYGLDASVLKGRLRFTFDYYYKTVKDLLQKNYKLPSTTSFGSISYFNSGKMENKGWEFRTDVVIFENKDWRINGYVNFSRNENKITELPANMVQENYSPKNGAYA
;
A
#
# COMPACT_ATOMS: atom_id res chain seq x y z
N LYS A 1 4.98 0.54 22.07
CA LYS A 1 4.19 1.58 21.37
C LYS A 1 3.55 2.48 22.39
N ILE A 2 3.75 3.80 22.25
CA ILE A 2 3.12 4.84 23.04
C ILE A 2 2.26 5.67 22.10
N THR A 3 1.02 5.99 22.50
CA THR A 3 0.11 6.82 21.69
C THR A 3 -0.55 7.85 22.58
N PHE A 4 -0.44 9.11 22.18
CA PHE A 4 -1.17 10.24 22.77
C PHE A 4 -2.35 10.58 21.87
N ARG A 5 -3.51 10.85 22.44
CA ARG A 5 -4.70 11.25 21.71
C ARG A 5 -5.35 12.45 22.37
N ALA A 6 -5.86 13.37 21.57
CA ALA A 6 -6.65 14.50 21.98
C ALA A 6 -7.88 14.61 21.08
N ASP A 7 -9.05 14.61 21.71
CA ASP A 7 -10.34 14.83 21.04
C ASP A 7 -11.00 16.03 21.74
N TYR A 8 -11.35 17.06 20.97
CA TYR A 8 -11.91 18.29 21.50
C TYR A 8 -12.99 18.85 20.60
N GLU A 9 -14.13 19.21 21.17
CA GLU A 9 -15.18 19.96 20.48
C GLU A 9 -14.92 21.45 20.66
N ILE A 10 -14.53 22.12 19.56
CA ILE A 10 -14.18 23.55 19.56
C ILE A 10 -15.46 24.40 19.63
N LEU A 11 -16.44 24.03 18.84
CA LEU A 11 -17.79 24.62 18.76
C LEU A 11 -18.78 23.50 18.43
N PRO A 12 -20.08 23.66 18.72
CA PRO A 12 -21.08 22.66 18.37
C PRO A 12 -21.00 22.20 16.92
N GLY A 13 -20.67 20.92 16.72
CA GLY A 13 -20.47 20.31 15.41
C GLY A 13 -19.10 20.56 14.79
N PHE A 14 -18.16 21.22 15.46
CA PHE A 14 -16.79 21.42 14.98
C PHE A 14 -15.79 20.81 15.96
N TYR A 15 -15.10 19.76 15.49
CA TYR A 15 -14.24 18.91 16.31
C TYR A 15 -12.80 18.95 15.84
N TYR A 16 -11.87 19.00 16.78
CA TYR A 16 -10.49 18.61 16.57
C TYR A 16 -10.25 17.21 17.11
N LYS A 17 -9.56 16.37 16.30
CA LYS A 17 -9.10 15.05 16.71
C LYS A 17 -7.65 14.88 16.31
N GLY A 18 -6.79 14.66 17.28
CA GLY A 18 -5.37 14.49 17.03
C GLY A 18 -4.79 13.29 17.76
N TRP A 19 -3.78 12.67 17.15
CA TRP A 19 -2.98 11.68 17.83
C TRP A 19 -1.53 11.72 17.36
N ALA A 20 -0.63 11.33 18.26
CA ALA A 20 0.78 11.09 17.98
C ALA A 20 1.19 9.75 18.56
N SER A 21 1.96 8.98 17.81
CA SER A 21 2.39 7.63 18.18
C SER A 21 3.87 7.45 17.94
N ILE A 22 4.53 6.86 18.93
CA ILE A 22 5.91 6.38 18.85
C ILE A 22 5.88 4.87 19.00
N ASN A 23 6.36 4.16 18.00
CA ASN A 23 6.50 2.72 18.03
C ASN A 23 7.98 2.35 17.86
N MET A 24 8.53 1.69 18.85
CA MET A 24 9.91 1.21 18.85
C MET A 24 9.89 -0.31 18.93
N ARG A 25 10.71 -0.96 18.12
CA ARG A 25 10.89 -2.40 18.12
C ARG A 25 12.37 -2.70 17.93
N ALA A 26 12.96 -3.40 18.89
CA ALA A 26 14.32 -3.91 18.82
C ALA A 26 14.27 -5.43 18.79
N ILE A 27 15.00 -6.03 17.85
CA ILE A 27 15.12 -7.48 17.70
C ILE A 27 16.60 -7.82 17.74
N LYS A 28 16.97 -8.68 18.67
CA LYS A 28 18.29 -9.29 18.71
C LYS A 28 18.16 -10.77 18.38
N THR A 29 18.91 -11.23 17.41
CA THR A 29 18.97 -12.64 17.03
C THR A 29 20.38 -13.11 17.21
N ARG A 30 20.55 -14.19 17.96
CA ARG A 30 21.83 -14.87 18.14
C ARG A 30 21.71 -16.30 17.64
N ARG A 31 22.65 -16.74 16.84
CA ARG A 31 22.76 -18.11 16.34
C ARG A 31 24.15 -18.64 16.59
N PHE A 32 24.21 -19.84 17.09
CA PHE A 32 25.46 -20.60 17.23
C PHE A 32 25.31 -21.99 16.64
N LEU A 33 26.23 -22.38 15.80
CA LEU A 33 26.33 -23.71 15.21
C LEU A 33 27.62 -24.35 15.69
N PRO A 34 27.58 -25.21 16.74
CA PRO A 34 28.75 -25.87 17.25
C PRO A 34 29.23 -26.91 16.25
N GLN A 35 30.53 -27.18 16.29
CA GLN A 35 31.24 -28.12 15.41
C GLN A 35 30.58 -29.52 15.41
N VAL A 36 30.12 -29.98 16.57
CA VAL A 36 29.48 -31.31 16.71
C VAL A 36 28.16 -31.44 15.89
N VAL A 37 27.49 -30.34 15.57
CA VAL A 37 26.29 -30.33 14.74
C VAL A 37 26.61 -30.27 13.25
N THR A 38 27.68 -29.58 12.90
CA THR A 38 28.08 -29.39 11.49
C THR A 38 28.88 -30.54 10.91
N GLY A 39 29.44 -31.41 11.76
CA GLY A 39 30.31 -32.49 11.34
C GLY A 39 31.69 -32.07 10.81
N VAL A 40 32.02 -30.77 10.92
CA VAL A 40 33.30 -30.22 10.51
C VAL A 40 34.34 -30.52 11.58
N GLU A 41 35.59 -30.88 11.19
CA GLU A 41 36.67 -31.10 12.14
C GLU A 41 37.01 -29.85 12.95
N GLN A 42 37.35 -30.00 14.24
CA GLN A 42 37.67 -28.87 15.14
C GLN A 42 38.77 -27.94 14.62
N VAL A 43 39.73 -28.49 13.89
CA VAL A 43 40.84 -27.72 13.27
C VAL A 43 40.45 -26.95 12.03
N ASN A 44 39.24 -27.15 11.52
CA ASN A 44 38.73 -26.41 10.37
C ASN A 44 38.38 -24.99 10.78
N LYS A 45 38.88 -24.00 10.03
CA LYS A 45 38.58 -22.57 10.28
C LYS A 45 37.09 -22.21 10.25
N TYR A 46 36.25 -23.05 9.70
CA TYR A 46 34.79 -22.89 9.65
C TYR A 46 34.06 -23.62 10.79
N ALA A 47 34.80 -24.25 11.71
CA ALA A 47 34.18 -24.87 12.89
C ALA A 47 33.61 -23.81 13.83
N ASN A 48 32.54 -24.17 14.55
CA ASN A 48 31.89 -23.33 15.57
C ASN A 48 31.54 -21.94 15.05
N GLN A 49 30.48 -21.87 14.23
CA GLN A 49 29.98 -20.64 13.65
C GLN A 49 29.13 -19.90 14.66
N SER A 50 29.40 -18.59 14.84
CA SER A 50 28.57 -17.66 15.62
C SER A 50 28.03 -16.53 14.74
N ALA A 51 26.77 -16.16 14.93
CA ALA A 51 26.19 -15.00 14.26
C ALA A 51 25.31 -14.20 15.22
N ASP A 52 25.53 -12.89 15.26
CA ASP A 52 24.69 -11.93 15.97
C ASP A 52 24.09 -10.94 14.95
N ALA A 53 22.78 -10.76 15.02
CA ALA A 53 22.08 -9.74 14.25
C ALA A 53 21.23 -8.88 15.18
N TYR A 54 21.27 -7.59 14.95
CA TYR A 54 20.43 -6.60 15.63
C TYR A 54 19.65 -5.79 14.61
N SER A 55 18.39 -5.60 14.86
CA SER A 55 17.54 -4.74 14.05
C SER A 55 16.71 -3.84 14.96
N ASP A 56 16.76 -2.55 14.70
CA ASP A 56 16.01 -1.53 15.40
C ASP A 56 15.05 -0.80 14.43
N GLN A 57 13.82 -0.62 14.86
CA GLN A 57 12.78 0.02 14.08
C GLN A 57 12.14 1.11 14.92
N LEU A 58 12.13 2.33 14.41
CA LEU A 58 11.43 3.47 14.98
C LEU A 58 10.39 3.97 14.00
N ALA A 59 9.12 4.01 14.42
CA ALA A 59 8.04 4.62 13.67
C ALA A 59 7.42 5.76 14.47
N LEU A 60 7.49 6.96 13.93
CA LEU A 60 6.86 8.18 14.44
C LEU A 60 5.70 8.51 13.50
N GLN A 61 4.49 8.66 14.06
CA GLN A 61 3.30 8.95 13.27
C GLN A 61 2.45 10.00 13.98
N THR A 62 1.90 10.94 13.22
CA THR A 62 0.92 11.90 13.72
C THR A 62 -0.27 12.00 12.78
N GLU A 63 -1.42 12.32 13.34
CA GLU A 63 -2.60 12.72 12.58
C GLU A 63 -3.30 13.85 13.32
N ASN A 64 -3.63 14.91 12.60
CA ASN A 64 -4.41 16.04 13.09
C ASN A 64 -5.59 16.22 12.13
N LYS A 65 -6.80 16.16 12.65
CA LYS A 65 -8.04 16.23 11.88
C LYS A 65 -8.97 17.30 12.46
N LEU A 66 -9.45 18.17 11.59
CA LEU A 66 -10.58 19.04 11.83
C LEU A 66 -11.82 18.43 11.14
N MET A 67 -12.92 18.35 11.86
CA MET A 67 -14.16 17.77 11.37
C MET A 67 -15.33 18.71 11.68
N TYR A 68 -16.12 18.98 10.67
CA TYR A 68 -17.34 19.76 10.79
C TYR A 68 -18.55 18.90 10.43
N ILE A 69 -19.54 18.87 11.31
CA ILE A 69 -20.81 18.14 11.12
C ILE A 69 -21.94 19.12 11.35
N LYS A 70 -22.83 19.24 10.37
CA LYS A 70 -24.01 20.09 10.45
C LYS A 70 -25.20 19.47 9.76
N ASN A 71 -26.34 19.52 10.43
CA ASN A 71 -27.64 19.18 9.88
C ASN A 71 -28.53 20.42 9.93
N TRP A 72 -29.20 20.76 8.81
CA TRP A 72 -30.16 21.87 8.72
C TRP A 72 -31.54 21.33 8.28
N ASN A 73 -32.54 21.59 9.13
CA ASN A 73 -33.94 21.30 8.84
C ASN A 73 -34.19 19.85 8.37
N ASP A 74 -33.37 18.89 8.81
CA ASP A 74 -33.42 17.48 8.39
C ASP A 74 -33.34 17.22 6.87
N LYS A 75 -33.02 18.26 6.11
CA LYS A 75 -32.94 18.22 4.65
C LYS A 75 -31.50 18.25 4.15
N HIS A 76 -30.63 18.89 4.89
CA HIS A 76 -29.22 19.10 4.52
C HIS A 76 -28.31 18.51 5.59
N ASN A 77 -27.51 17.55 5.25
CA ASN A 77 -26.46 17.02 6.13
C ASN A 77 -25.10 17.23 5.49
N ILE A 78 -24.19 17.86 6.21
CA ILE A 78 -22.80 18.07 5.79
C ILE A 78 -21.86 17.42 6.80
N ILE A 79 -20.89 16.67 6.29
CA ILE A 79 -19.73 16.20 7.04
C ILE A 79 -18.49 16.59 6.23
N ALA A 80 -17.71 17.53 6.75
CA ALA A 80 -16.46 17.97 6.14
C ALA A 80 -15.29 17.63 7.05
N ASN A 81 -14.22 17.10 6.48
CA ASN A 81 -12.99 16.79 7.21
C ASN A 81 -11.79 17.34 6.45
N VAL A 82 -10.86 17.93 7.20
CA VAL A 82 -9.51 18.22 6.71
C VAL A 82 -8.54 17.56 7.70
N LEU A 83 -7.60 16.78 7.19
CA LEU A 83 -6.62 16.13 8.03
C LEU A 83 -5.20 16.23 7.43
N VAL A 84 -4.23 16.28 8.33
CA VAL A 84 -2.82 16.17 8.01
C VAL A 84 -2.27 14.95 8.74
N ARG A 85 -1.62 14.07 8.00
CA ARG A 85 -0.96 12.88 8.54
C ARG A 85 0.52 12.94 8.20
N THR A 86 1.38 12.62 9.17
CA THR A 86 2.82 12.48 8.94
C THR A 86 3.30 11.13 9.42
N GLY A 87 4.30 10.59 8.76
CA GLY A 87 4.97 9.36 9.15
C GLY A 87 6.46 9.43 8.89
N GLN A 88 7.24 8.94 9.84
CA GLN A 88 8.67 8.72 9.70
C GLN A 88 8.99 7.30 10.18
N TYR A 89 9.67 6.54 9.35
CA TYR A 89 10.02 5.15 9.60
C TYR A 89 11.53 5.01 9.41
N ILE A 90 12.23 4.69 10.50
CA ILE A 90 13.67 4.46 10.52
C ILE A 90 13.89 2.99 10.85
N ASN A 91 14.65 2.31 10.01
CA ASN A 91 15.09 0.95 10.26
C ASN A 91 16.61 0.95 10.20
N SER A 92 17.25 0.46 11.23
CA SER A 92 18.70 0.25 11.29
C SER A 92 18.99 -1.17 11.75
N GLY A 93 20.13 -1.67 11.35
CA GLY A 93 20.55 -3.01 11.75
C GLY A 93 21.99 -3.28 11.42
N TYR A 94 22.52 -4.24 12.11
CA TYR A 94 23.82 -4.83 11.81
C TYR A 94 23.78 -6.34 11.98
N ASN A 95 24.63 -7.04 11.26
CA ASN A 95 24.91 -8.45 11.49
C ASN A 95 26.41 -8.68 11.46
N SER A 96 26.81 -9.66 12.22
CA SER A 96 28.16 -10.21 12.20
C SER A 96 28.09 -11.73 12.19
N GLU A 97 28.91 -12.36 11.36
CA GLU A 97 29.04 -13.79 11.30
C GLU A 97 30.51 -14.15 11.31
N VAL A 98 30.90 -15.03 12.23
CA VAL A 98 32.27 -15.44 12.44
C VAL A 98 32.35 -16.96 12.56
N TYR A 99 33.51 -17.50 12.20
CA TYR A 99 33.87 -18.90 12.32
C TYR A 99 35.11 -19.06 13.19
N GLY A 100 35.39 -20.32 13.59
CA GLY A 100 36.62 -20.69 14.29
C GLY A 100 36.62 -20.29 15.75
N ASN A 101 35.47 -20.33 16.43
CA ASN A 101 35.46 -20.23 17.88
C ASN A 101 36.22 -21.43 18.47
N ALA A 102 37.02 -21.16 19.48
CA ALA A 102 37.95 -22.13 20.05
C ALA A 102 37.28 -23.36 20.70
N SER A 103 36.02 -23.26 21.06
CA SER A 103 35.23 -24.32 21.68
C SER A 103 33.80 -24.30 21.24
N SER A 104 33.16 -25.46 21.23
CA SER A 104 31.71 -25.60 21.02
C SER A 104 30.86 -24.99 22.15
N ASP A 105 31.47 -24.57 23.25
CA ASP A 105 30.78 -23.91 24.39
C ASP A 105 30.86 -22.37 24.31
N LEU A 106 31.71 -21.85 23.43
CA LEU A 106 31.92 -20.40 23.26
C LEU A 106 31.12 -19.87 22.08
N SER A 107 29.93 -19.37 22.37
CA SER A 107 28.94 -18.91 21.35
C SER A 107 29.06 -17.44 20.98
N ASP A 108 29.90 -16.64 21.64
CA ASP A 108 30.06 -15.22 21.37
C ASP A 108 30.88 -14.98 20.09
N PRO A 109 30.42 -14.16 19.13
CA PRO A 109 31.17 -13.85 17.91
C PRO A 109 32.54 -13.25 18.14
N VAL A 110 32.79 -12.58 19.26
CA VAL A 110 34.07 -11.94 19.56
C VAL A 110 35.25 -12.94 19.66
N VAL A 111 34.93 -14.20 19.97
CA VAL A 111 35.96 -15.25 20.11
C VAL A 111 36.24 -15.98 18.80
N GLY A 112 35.58 -15.67 17.72
CA GLY A 112 35.83 -16.23 16.40
C GLY A 112 37.09 -15.67 15.76
N THR A 113 37.82 -16.52 15.02
CA THR A 113 39.08 -16.16 14.38
C THR A 113 38.91 -15.69 12.94
N THR A 114 37.80 -16.02 12.30
CA THR A 114 37.54 -15.70 10.89
C THR A 114 36.22 -14.97 10.75
N ILE A 115 36.24 -13.71 10.33
CA ILE A 115 35.05 -12.95 10.00
C ILE A 115 34.54 -13.42 8.63
N SER A 116 33.30 -13.93 8.59
CA SER A 116 32.62 -14.36 7.37
C SER A 116 31.82 -13.24 6.74
N ASP A 117 31.03 -12.56 7.57
CA ASP A 117 30.20 -11.44 7.14
C ASP A 117 30.11 -10.40 8.25
N MET A 118 30.15 -9.13 7.86
CA MET A 118 29.96 -8.01 8.76
C MET A 118 29.34 -6.87 7.94
N ASN A 119 28.09 -6.57 8.20
CA ASN A 119 27.41 -5.50 7.49
C ASN A 119 26.49 -4.68 8.40
N SER A 120 26.18 -3.48 7.98
CA SER A 120 25.20 -2.61 8.60
C SER A 120 24.29 -2.01 7.54
N SER A 121 23.07 -1.71 7.93
CA SER A 121 22.07 -1.07 7.07
C SER A 121 21.31 -0.01 7.84
N GLU A 122 21.00 1.06 7.15
CA GLU A 122 20.09 2.10 7.64
C GLU A 122 19.16 2.51 6.51
N SER A 123 17.88 2.67 6.82
CA SER A 123 16.89 3.14 5.87
C SER A 123 15.88 4.04 6.55
N GLU A 124 15.54 5.14 5.91
CA GLU A 124 14.54 6.09 6.39
C GLU A 124 13.53 6.38 5.31
N THR A 125 12.24 6.34 5.68
CA THR A 125 11.13 6.77 4.82
C THR A 125 10.28 7.79 5.56
N ARG A 126 9.96 8.89 4.89
CA ARG A 126 9.06 9.94 5.39
C ARG A 126 7.89 10.10 4.45
N ASN A 127 6.71 10.28 5.02
CA ASN A 127 5.51 10.58 4.26
C ASN A 127 4.71 11.70 4.93
N VAL A 128 3.96 12.42 4.12
CA VAL A 128 2.99 13.43 4.54
C VAL A 128 1.75 13.31 3.67
N SER A 129 0.57 13.39 4.27
CA SER A 129 -0.71 13.43 3.54
C SER A 129 -1.55 14.59 4.01
N PHE A 130 -2.09 15.35 3.07
CA PHE A 130 -3.12 16.36 3.29
C PHE A 130 -4.40 15.85 2.65
N VAL A 131 -5.42 15.58 3.45
CA VAL A 131 -6.67 15.00 2.96
C VAL A 131 -7.83 15.92 3.29
N GLY A 132 -8.57 16.32 2.26
CA GLY A 132 -9.87 16.99 2.38
C GLY A 132 -10.98 16.04 1.95
N VAL A 133 -12.05 15.95 2.74
CA VAL A 133 -13.24 15.14 2.45
C VAL A 133 -14.49 15.95 2.72
N LEU A 134 -15.41 15.94 1.78
CA LEU A 134 -16.74 16.53 1.89
C LEU A 134 -17.79 15.48 1.57
N ASN A 135 -18.71 15.25 2.50
CA ASN A 135 -19.93 14.50 2.28
C ASN A 135 -21.12 15.43 2.45
N TYR A 136 -21.97 15.49 1.44
CA TYR A 136 -23.20 16.29 1.48
C TYR A 136 -24.37 15.42 1.10
N THR A 137 -25.38 15.38 1.96
CA THR A 137 -26.65 14.68 1.71
C THR A 137 -27.78 15.67 1.67
N LEU A 138 -28.51 15.69 0.57
CA LEU A 138 -29.70 16.53 0.34
C LEU A 138 -30.95 15.66 0.38
N LEU A 139 -31.93 16.05 1.22
CA LEU A 139 -33.27 15.43 1.34
C LEU A 139 -33.22 13.91 1.62
N ASN A 140 -32.10 13.38 2.17
CA ASN A 140 -31.85 11.95 2.27
C ASN A 140 -31.94 11.17 0.94
N ARG A 141 -31.86 11.88 -0.20
CA ARG A 141 -31.99 11.35 -1.57
C ARG A 141 -30.67 11.43 -2.32
N TYR A 142 -30.08 12.60 -2.37
CA TYR A 142 -28.90 12.90 -3.18
C TYR A 142 -27.69 13.00 -2.26
N VAL A 143 -26.73 12.16 -2.50
CA VAL A 143 -25.46 12.14 -1.74
C VAL A 143 -24.32 12.50 -2.68
N VAL A 144 -23.55 13.50 -2.31
CA VAL A 144 -22.33 13.90 -3.00
C VAL A 144 -21.15 13.68 -2.07
N HIS A 145 -20.18 12.93 -2.52
CA HIS A 145 -18.88 12.75 -1.86
C HIS A 145 -17.80 13.39 -2.72
N GLY A 146 -16.94 14.19 -2.11
CA GLY A 146 -15.74 14.72 -2.73
C GLY A 146 -14.54 14.49 -1.81
N SER A 147 -13.41 14.08 -2.36
CA SER A 147 -12.17 14.01 -1.60
C SER A 147 -10.96 14.37 -2.46
N LEU A 148 -9.96 14.93 -1.82
CA LEU A 148 -8.64 15.19 -2.38
C LEU A 148 -7.59 14.72 -1.39
N ASN A 149 -6.72 13.82 -1.82
CA ASN A 149 -5.52 13.43 -1.09
C ASN A 149 -4.29 13.98 -1.82
N ALA A 150 -3.55 14.86 -1.16
CA ALA A 150 -2.23 15.30 -1.61
C ALA A 150 -1.18 14.59 -0.73
N GLU A 151 -0.42 13.68 -1.32
CA GLU A 151 0.52 12.81 -0.62
C GLU A 151 1.95 13.04 -1.05
N GLY A 152 2.86 13.26 -0.10
CA GLY A 152 4.29 13.34 -0.31
C GLY A 152 5.00 12.10 0.26
N ASN A 153 5.98 11.57 -0.48
CA ASN A 153 6.76 10.43 -0.05
C ASN A 153 8.24 10.62 -0.39
N SER A 154 9.12 10.36 0.58
CA SER A 154 10.58 10.52 0.41
C SER A 154 11.21 9.47 -0.52
N ALA A 155 10.51 8.39 -0.85
CA ALA A 155 10.99 7.38 -1.80
C ALA A 155 10.84 7.80 -3.27
N MET A 156 10.08 8.88 -3.54
CA MET A 156 9.85 9.42 -4.88
C MET A 156 11.03 10.25 -5.37
N GLY A 157 11.14 10.39 -6.69
CA GLY A 157 12.09 11.30 -7.32
C GLY A 157 11.95 12.73 -6.81
N ARG A 158 13.04 13.50 -6.82
CA ARG A 158 13.06 14.87 -6.26
C ARG A 158 12.00 15.79 -6.88
N ASN A 159 11.72 15.60 -8.17
CA ASN A 159 10.78 16.41 -8.94
C ASN A 159 9.32 15.94 -8.79
N GLU A 160 9.09 14.75 -8.27
CA GLU A 160 7.80 14.05 -8.30
C GLU A 160 7.33 13.58 -6.90
N ARG A 161 7.80 14.25 -5.84
CA ARG A 161 7.51 13.83 -4.46
C ARG A 161 6.04 13.88 -4.08
N MET A 162 5.31 14.87 -4.63
CA MET A 162 3.91 15.07 -4.33
C MET A 162 3.01 14.43 -5.38
N GLY A 163 2.06 13.61 -4.95
CA GLY A 163 0.97 13.08 -5.74
C GLY A 163 -0.36 13.69 -5.31
N TYR A 164 -1.29 13.89 -6.27
CA TYR A 164 -2.63 14.44 -6.03
C TYR A 164 -3.67 13.45 -6.52
N PHE A 165 -4.54 13.03 -5.62
CA PHE A 165 -5.49 11.96 -5.87
C PHE A 165 -6.90 12.42 -5.53
N PRO A 166 -7.61 13.05 -6.48
CA PRO A 166 -9.00 13.46 -6.33
C PRO A 166 -9.94 12.25 -6.46
N ALA A 167 -11.08 12.33 -5.75
CA ALA A 167 -12.20 11.42 -5.97
C ALA A 167 -13.54 12.13 -5.80
N VAL A 168 -14.51 11.72 -6.60
CA VAL A 168 -15.90 12.19 -6.53
C VAL A 168 -16.83 10.98 -6.59
N GLY A 169 -17.82 10.97 -5.70
CA GLY A 169 -18.85 9.97 -5.64
C GLY A 169 -20.24 10.63 -5.61
N LEU A 170 -21.18 10.02 -6.30
CA LEU A 170 -22.58 10.42 -6.32
C LEU A 170 -23.43 9.20 -5.94
N ALA A 171 -24.43 9.40 -5.07
CA ALA A 171 -25.43 8.38 -4.84
C ALA A 171 -26.82 9.00 -4.85
N TRP A 172 -27.76 8.28 -5.46
CA TRP A 172 -29.14 8.65 -5.53
C TRP A 172 -30.00 7.56 -4.89
N ASN A 173 -30.56 7.88 -3.73
CA ASN A 173 -31.50 7.03 -3.01
C ASN A 173 -32.90 7.23 -3.60
N PHE A 174 -33.15 6.67 -4.77
CA PHE A 174 -34.37 6.96 -5.53
C PHE A 174 -35.64 6.36 -4.91
N GLN A 175 -35.52 5.38 -3.97
CA GLN A 175 -36.67 4.95 -3.14
C GLN A 175 -37.29 6.10 -2.33
N ASN A 176 -36.53 7.15 -2.04
CA ASN A 176 -37.04 8.31 -1.30
C ASN A 176 -37.74 9.36 -2.20
N GLU A 177 -37.84 9.13 -3.49
CA GLU A 177 -38.56 10.01 -4.39
C GLU A 177 -40.07 9.93 -4.16
N PRO A 178 -40.80 11.07 -4.27
CA PRO A 178 -42.27 11.11 -4.05
C PRO A 178 -43.04 10.14 -4.96
N LEU A 179 -42.55 9.92 -6.18
CA LEU A 179 -43.13 8.98 -7.14
C LEU A 179 -43.13 7.53 -6.66
N LEU A 180 -42.18 7.16 -5.80
CA LEU A 180 -42.02 5.80 -5.29
C LEU A 180 -42.55 5.60 -3.87
N GLU A 181 -43.19 6.61 -3.28
CA GLU A 181 -43.75 6.54 -1.93
C GLU A 181 -44.68 5.34 -1.74
N LYS A 182 -45.59 5.11 -2.67
CA LYS A 182 -46.52 3.96 -2.64
C LYS A 182 -45.82 2.61 -2.76
N ALA A 183 -44.70 2.54 -3.46
CA ALA A 183 -43.90 1.33 -3.59
C ALA A 183 -43.03 1.09 -2.31
N ARG A 184 -42.46 2.15 -1.78
CA ARG A 184 -41.68 2.13 -0.53
C ARG A 184 -42.50 1.61 0.65
N ASP A 185 -43.73 2.02 0.76
CA ASP A 185 -44.60 1.59 1.85
C ASP A 185 -45.09 0.14 1.73
N LYS A 186 -44.94 -0.47 0.55
CA LYS A 186 -45.50 -1.80 0.28
C LYS A 186 -44.43 -2.89 0.12
N TRP A 187 -43.46 -2.68 -0.75
CA TRP A 187 -42.56 -3.74 -1.16
C TRP A 187 -41.13 -3.28 -1.49
N LEU A 188 -40.88 -1.97 -1.70
CA LEU A 188 -39.55 -1.42 -2.03
C LEU A 188 -38.89 -0.85 -0.77
N ASP A 189 -37.85 -1.51 -0.26
CA ASP A 189 -37.17 -1.06 0.96
C ASP A 189 -35.99 -0.16 0.64
N GLU A 190 -35.23 -0.51 -0.38
CA GLU A 190 -34.05 0.24 -0.84
C GLU A 190 -33.98 0.21 -2.36
N ALA A 191 -33.62 1.35 -2.94
CA ALA A 191 -33.29 1.47 -4.36
C ALA A 191 -32.32 2.65 -4.51
N LYS A 192 -31.05 2.33 -4.80
CA LYS A 192 -29.95 3.28 -4.77
C LYS A 192 -29.05 3.07 -5.97
N PHE A 193 -28.81 4.13 -6.69
CA PHE A 193 -27.79 4.18 -7.72
C PHE A 193 -26.54 4.86 -7.17
N ARG A 194 -25.37 4.31 -7.51
CA ARG A 194 -24.05 4.84 -7.12
C ARG A 194 -23.19 5.04 -8.35
N PHE A 195 -22.47 6.14 -8.37
CA PHE A 195 -21.42 6.41 -9.33
C PHE A 195 -20.22 6.99 -8.59
N SER A 196 -19.02 6.54 -8.91
CA SER A 196 -17.80 7.16 -8.42
C SER A 196 -16.69 7.14 -9.47
N ILE A 197 -15.87 8.18 -9.40
CA ILE A 197 -14.60 8.27 -10.08
C ILE A 197 -13.54 8.68 -9.06
N GLY A 198 -12.43 7.99 -9.03
CA GLY A 198 -11.35 8.32 -8.10
C GLY A 198 -9.98 7.97 -8.63
N GLN A 199 -9.00 8.70 -8.13
CA GLN A 199 -7.59 8.40 -8.37
C GLN A 199 -6.92 7.95 -7.08
N SER A 200 -5.97 7.02 -7.21
CA SER A 200 -5.08 6.59 -6.15
C SER A 200 -3.66 6.45 -6.66
N GLY A 201 -2.69 6.72 -5.80
CA GLY A 201 -1.28 6.59 -6.11
C GLY A 201 -0.62 5.44 -5.38
N ARG A 202 0.42 4.91 -6.00
CA ARG A 202 1.31 3.93 -5.39
C ARG A 202 2.74 4.43 -5.48
N ALA A 203 3.42 4.50 -4.32
CA ALA A 203 4.84 4.79 -4.24
C ALA A 203 5.69 3.52 -4.44
N PRO A 204 6.96 3.63 -4.86
CA PRO A 204 7.87 2.51 -4.90
C PRO A 204 8.10 1.93 -3.50
N SER A 205 8.33 0.63 -3.41
CA SER A 205 8.69 -0.01 -2.15
C SER A 205 10.18 0.17 -1.88
N GLY A 206 10.53 0.55 -0.66
CA GLY A 206 11.90 0.78 -0.19
C GLY A 206 12.22 2.26 0.00
N ALA A 207 13.11 2.51 0.93
CA ALA A 207 13.62 3.85 1.21
C ALA A 207 14.66 4.26 0.15
N SER A 208 14.71 5.54 -0.18
CA SER A 208 15.78 6.15 -0.99
C SER A 208 16.06 5.47 -2.33
N VAL A 209 15.03 4.82 -2.92
CA VAL A 209 15.17 4.05 -4.18
C VAL A 209 15.52 4.92 -5.37
N TYR A 210 15.22 6.21 -5.32
CA TYR A 210 15.56 7.19 -6.35
C TYR A 210 17.01 7.67 -6.28
N LEU A 211 17.71 7.46 -5.15
CA LEU A 211 19.09 7.93 -4.98
C LEU A 211 20.07 7.07 -5.75
N GLY A 212 21.06 7.72 -6.32
CA GLY A 212 22.26 7.05 -6.81
C GLY A 212 23.03 6.37 -5.64
N ALA A 213 23.67 5.27 -5.93
CA ALA A 213 24.48 4.55 -4.94
C ALA A 213 25.84 4.18 -5.51
N TYR A 214 26.83 4.17 -4.63
CA TYR A 214 28.20 3.73 -4.93
C TYR A 214 28.49 2.47 -4.11
N VAL A 215 29.27 1.57 -4.66
CA VAL A 215 29.75 0.36 -4.00
C VAL A 215 31.26 0.25 -4.14
N LYS A 216 31.87 -0.53 -3.29
CA LYS A 216 33.26 -0.87 -3.45
C LYS A 216 33.49 -1.54 -4.82
N GLY A 217 34.43 -1.01 -5.58
CA GLY A 217 34.90 -1.58 -6.83
C GLY A 217 36.04 -2.56 -6.61
N THR A 218 36.71 -2.98 -7.68
CA THR A 218 37.93 -3.76 -7.63
C THR A 218 39.08 -2.88 -7.16
N ASP A 219 39.84 -3.33 -6.18
CA ASP A 219 40.99 -2.57 -5.69
C ASP A 219 42.03 -2.42 -6.82
N TYR A 220 42.59 -1.24 -6.96
CA TYR A 220 43.68 -0.94 -7.91
C TYR A 220 44.90 -0.50 -7.16
N MET A 221 46.02 -1.19 -7.37
CA MET A 221 47.32 -0.96 -6.69
C MET A 221 47.18 -0.86 -5.15
N ASN A 222 46.39 -1.75 -4.54
CA ASN A 222 46.09 -1.78 -3.10
C ASN A 222 45.30 -0.55 -2.60
N MET A 223 44.75 0.26 -3.50
CA MET A 223 43.83 1.35 -3.17
C MET A 223 42.38 0.93 -3.42
N SER A 224 41.52 1.19 -2.47
CA SER A 224 40.10 0.88 -2.62
C SER A 224 39.47 1.77 -3.70
N ALA A 225 38.87 1.15 -4.70
CA ALA A 225 38.13 1.83 -5.72
C ALA A 225 36.63 1.83 -5.38
N THR A 226 35.90 2.84 -5.86
CA THR A 226 34.43 2.90 -5.83
C THR A 226 33.88 2.95 -7.22
N LYS A 227 32.76 2.27 -7.44
CA LYS A 227 31.99 2.36 -8.68
C LYS A 227 30.56 2.70 -8.40
N GLN A 228 29.92 3.41 -9.33
CA GLN A 228 28.49 3.69 -9.25
C GLN A 228 27.72 2.39 -9.50
N ALA A 229 26.86 2.05 -8.53
CA ALA A 229 26.07 0.82 -8.58
C ALA A 229 24.66 1.09 -9.05
N ARG A 230 24.13 2.29 -8.77
CA ARG A 230 22.72 2.63 -9.04
C ARG A 230 22.64 4.07 -9.53
N MET A 231 21.86 4.25 -10.61
CA MET A 231 21.58 5.56 -11.20
C MET A 231 20.57 6.32 -10.34
N GLN A 232 20.70 7.64 -10.28
CA GLN A 232 19.75 8.53 -9.65
C GLN A 232 18.52 8.72 -10.55
N LEU A 233 17.32 8.72 -9.94
CA LEU A 233 16.02 8.75 -10.62
C LEU A 233 15.21 9.95 -10.15
N ASP A 234 15.60 11.18 -10.52
CA ASP A 234 14.95 12.40 -10.04
C ASP A 234 13.50 12.55 -10.51
N ASN A 235 13.13 11.92 -11.62
CA ASN A 235 11.80 11.93 -12.21
C ASN A 235 10.99 10.64 -11.94
N LEU A 236 11.39 9.85 -10.95
CA LEU A 236 10.59 8.69 -10.53
C LEU A 236 9.27 9.16 -9.92
N LYS A 237 8.17 8.87 -10.59
CA LYS A 237 6.84 9.36 -10.26
C LYS A 237 5.91 8.27 -9.75
N TRP A 238 4.77 8.70 -9.22
CA TRP A 238 3.72 7.84 -8.73
C TRP A 238 3.13 6.97 -9.84
N GLU A 239 2.94 5.69 -9.56
CA GLU A 239 2.02 4.85 -10.32
C GLU A 239 0.61 5.32 -9.99
N THR A 240 -0.17 5.72 -10.99
CA THR A 240 -1.50 6.29 -10.79
C THR A 240 -2.57 5.37 -11.32
N SER A 241 -3.53 5.06 -10.45
CA SER A 241 -4.73 4.30 -10.78
C SER A 241 -5.96 5.21 -10.81
N THR A 242 -6.71 5.18 -11.91
CA THR A 242 -8.01 5.85 -12.03
C THR A 242 -9.10 4.80 -12.19
N GLU A 243 -10.13 4.86 -11.35
CA GLU A 243 -11.22 3.90 -11.33
C GLU A 243 -12.57 4.60 -11.46
N TYR A 244 -13.41 4.07 -12.34
CA TYR A 244 -14.83 4.38 -12.48
C TYR A 244 -15.62 3.22 -11.92
N ASN A 245 -16.58 3.49 -11.05
CA ASN A 245 -17.49 2.49 -10.52
C ASN A 245 -18.94 2.92 -10.67
N TYR A 246 -19.80 2.02 -11.13
CA TYR A 246 -21.25 2.17 -11.26
C TYR A 246 -21.89 1.08 -10.44
N GLY A 247 -22.72 1.44 -9.46
CA GLY A 247 -23.37 0.51 -8.57
C GLY A 247 -24.88 0.69 -8.51
N LEU A 248 -25.59 -0.41 -8.33
CA LEU A 248 -27.02 -0.44 -8.09
C LEU A 248 -27.30 -1.36 -6.90
N ASP A 249 -27.90 -0.79 -5.85
CA ASP A 249 -28.37 -1.54 -4.68
C ASP A 249 -29.90 -1.53 -4.66
N ALA A 250 -30.51 -2.67 -4.42
CA ALA A 250 -31.94 -2.75 -4.21
C ALA A 250 -32.30 -3.78 -3.14
N SER A 251 -33.34 -3.47 -2.38
CA SER A 251 -33.93 -4.34 -1.37
C SER A 251 -35.45 -4.29 -1.49
N VAL A 252 -36.07 -5.44 -1.49
CA VAL A 252 -37.53 -5.56 -1.65
C VAL A 252 -38.11 -6.58 -0.67
N LEU A 253 -39.45 -6.54 -0.50
CA LEU A 253 -40.22 -7.48 0.29
C LEU A 253 -39.83 -7.47 1.78
N LYS A 254 -39.68 -6.27 2.36
CA LYS A 254 -39.22 -6.04 3.76
C LYS A 254 -37.84 -6.64 4.04
N GLY A 255 -36.89 -6.41 3.11
CA GLY A 255 -35.53 -6.88 3.21
C GLY A 255 -35.33 -8.36 2.93
N ARG A 256 -36.36 -9.08 2.48
CA ARG A 256 -36.25 -10.51 2.17
C ARG A 256 -35.42 -10.81 0.93
N LEU A 257 -35.41 -9.90 -0.02
CA LEU A 257 -34.58 -10.02 -1.23
C LEU A 257 -33.76 -8.75 -1.38
N ARG A 258 -32.45 -8.91 -1.40
CA ARG A 258 -31.48 -7.84 -1.66
C ARG A 258 -30.62 -8.22 -2.82
N PHE A 259 -30.28 -7.27 -3.66
CA PHE A 259 -29.28 -7.43 -4.70
C PHE A 259 -28.41 -6.19 -4.85
N THR A 260 -27.16 -6.44 -5.15
CA THR A 260 -26.15 -5.43 -5.44
C THR A 260 -25.51 -5.79 -6.76
N PHE A 261 -25.37 -4.82 -7.61
CA PHE A 261 -24.62 -4.93 -8.87
C PHE A 261 -23.62 -3.80 -8.95
N ASP A 262 -22.36 -4.14 -9.26
CA ASP A 262 -21.28 -3.20 -9.49
C ASP A 262 -20.61 -3.50 -10.84
N TYR A 263 -20.36 -2.45 -11.61
CA TYR A 263 -19.51 -2.46 -12.79
C TYR A 263 -18.36 -1.49 -12.58
N TYR A 264 -17.13 -1.94 -12.79
CA TYR A 264 -15.95 -1.12 -12.65
C TYR A 264 -15.05 -1.14 -13.88
N TYR A 265 -14.40 0.00 -14.12
CA TYR A 265 -13.35 0.16 -15.11
C TYR A 265 -12.19 0.92 -14.47
N LYS A 266 -11.04 0.28 -14.39
CA LYS A 266 -9.83 0.78 -13.74
C LYS A 266 -8.68 0.82 -14.73
N THR A 267 -7.99 1.95 -14.79
CA THR A 267 -6.79 2.15 -15.58
C THR A 267 -5.63 2.45 -14.66
N VAL A 268 -4.51 1.76 -14.80
CA VAL A 268 -3.26 2.04 -14.10
C VAL A 268 -2.23 2.54 -15.10
N LYS A 269 -1.65 3.70 -14.84
CA LYS A 269 -0.61 4.34 -15.67
C LYS A 269 0.69 4.45 -14.90
N ASP A 270 1.79 4.60 -15.63
CA ASP A 270 3.12 4.79 -15.07
C ASP A 270 3.52 3.66 -14.11
N LEU A 271 3.23 2.41 -14.51
CA LEU A 271 3.52 1.21 -13.71
C LEU A 271 4.96 1.22 -13.19
N LEU A 272 5.12 1.00 -11.89
CA LEU A 272 6.42 0.91 -11.23
C LEU A 272 7.06 -0.45 -11.46
N GLN A 273 7.87 -0.54 -12.50
CA GLN A 273 8.62 -1.76 -12.82
C GLN A 273 9.95 -1.77 -12.08
N LYS A 274 10.34 -2.93 -11.56
CA LYS A 274 11.59 -3.13 -10.82
C LYS A 274 12.68 -3.72 -11.70
N ASN A 275 13.93 -3.38 -11.40
CA ASN A 275 15.12 -4.02 -11.97
C ASN A 275 15.14 -4.01 -13.50
N TYR A 276 14.74 -2.87 -14.09
CA TYR A 276 14.78 -2.70 -15.52
C TYR A 276 16.22 -2.79 -16.04
N LYS A 277 16.51 -3.77 -16.88
CA LYS A 277 17.84 -4.00 -17.44
C LYS A 277 18.22 -2.90 -18.42
N LEU A 278 19.42 -2.40 -18.30
CA LEU A 278 19.97 -1.39 -19.20
C LEU A 278 20.98 -2.01 -20.16
N PRO A 279 21.20 -1.42 -21.34
CA PRO A 279 22.30 -1.78 -22.23
C PRO A 279 23.65 -1.68 -21.51
N SER A 280 24.55 -2.63 -21.74
CA SER A 280 25.88 -2.69 -21.12
C SER A 280 26.71 -1.42 -21.36
N THR A 281 26.43 -0.68 -22.42
CA THR A 281 27.10 0.59 -22.75
C THR A 281 26.84 1.71 -21.74
N THR A 282 25.80 1.57 -20.89
CA THR A 282 25.50 2.58 -19.85
C THR A 282 26.33 2.44 -18.59
N SER A 283 27.15 1.38 -18.46
CA SER A 283 27.88 0.99 -17.27
C SER A 283 27.02 0.56 -16.07
N PHE A 284 25.69 0.59 -16.21
CA PHE A 284 24.73 0.11 -15.22
C PHE A 284 24.09 -1.20 -15.68
N GLY A 285 23.96 -2.16 -14.79
CA GLY A 285 23.26 -3.41 -15.09
C GLY A 285 21.73 -3.23 -15.15
N SER A 286 21.21 -2.43 -14.24
CA SER A 286 19.77 -2.14 -14.13
C SER A 286 19.50 -0.84 -13.38
N ILE A 287 18.30 -0.32 -13.53
CA ILE A 287 17.76 0.73 -12.65
C ILE A 287 16.77 0.12 -11.66
N SER A 288 16.71 0.69 -10.45
CA SER A 288 15.89 0.17 -9.35
C SER A 288 14.42 0.15 -9.69
N TYR A 289 13.94 1.26 -10.27
CA TYR A 289 12.56 1.46 -10.71
C TYR A 289 12.51 2.24 -12.00
N PHE A 290 11.47 1.97 -12.77
CA PHE A 290 11.17 2.65 -14.01
C PHE A 290 9.66 2.76 -14.18
N ASN A 291 9.16 3.98 -14.42
CA ASN A 291 7.75 4.20 -14.71
C ASN A 291 7.48 3.91 -16.18
N SER A 292 6.78 2.83 -16.45
CA SER A 292 6.41 2.48 -17.82
C SER A 292 5.27 1.50 -17.87
N GLY A 293 4.46 1.65 -18.92
CA GLY A 293 3.36 0.74 -19.19
C GLY A 293 2.04 1.21 -18.64
N LYS A 294 0.99 0.56 -19.15
CA LYS A 294 -0.40 0.81 -18.79
C LYS A 294 -1.14 -0.50 -18.68
N MET A 295 -2.01 -0.59 -17.70
CA MET A 295 -2.86 -1.76 -17.45
C MET A 295 -4.31 -1.31 -17.29
N GLU A 296 -5.22 -2.12 -17.78
CA GLU A 296 -6.67 -1.94 -17.65
C GLU A 296 -7.28 -3.15 -16.97
N ASN A 297 -8.19 -2.88 -16.03
CA ASN A 297 -9.04 -3.86 -15.40
C ASN A 297 -10.48 -3.42 -15.56
N LYS A 298 -11.34 -4.31 -16.04
CA LYS A 298 -12.78 -4.10 -16.08
C LYS A 298 -13.49 -5.33 -15.61
N GLY A 299 -14.60 -5.12 -14.96
CA GLY A 299 -15.36 -6.26 -14.46
C GLY A 299 -16.72 -5.84 -13.94
N TRP A 300 -17.48 -6.87 -13.56
CA TRP A 300 -18.74 -6.70 -12.89
C TRP A 300 -18.89 -7.73 -11.78
N GLU A 301 -19.62 -7.35 -10.77
CA GLU A 301 -19.94 -8.15 -9.61
C GLU A 301 -21.44 -8.07 -9.36
N PHE A 302 -22.05 -9.20 -9.08
CA PHE A 302 -23.46 -9.32 -8.75
C PHE A 302 -23.60 -10.17 -7.49
N ARG A 303 -24.34 -9.65 -6.53
CA ARG A 303 -24.70 -10.37 -5.31
C ARG A 303 -26.20 -10.30 -5.09
N THR A 304 -26.79 -11.43 -4.72
CA THR A 304 -28.16 -11.49 -4.22
C THR A 304 -28.20 -12.24 -2.91
N ASP A 305 -28.93 -11.71 -1.94
CA ASP A 305 -29.21 -12.33 -0.65
C ASP A 305 -30.72 -12.51 -0.53
N VAL A 306 -31.18 -13.69 -0.10
CA VAL A 306 -32.59 -14.03 0.02
C VAL A 306 -32.90 -14.66 1.37
N VAL A 307 -33.94 -14.19 2.03
CA VAL A 307 -34.57 -14.87 3.18
C VAL A 307 -35.65 -15.78 2.63
N ILE A 308 -35.32 -17.07 2.49
CA ILE A 308 -36.20 -18.10 1.90
C ILE A 308 -37.36 -18.38 2.82
N PHE A 309 -37.06 -18.56 4.10
CA PHE A 309 -38.06 -18.88 5.12
C PHE A 309 -37.67 -18.23 6.45
N GLU A 310 -38.67 -17.69 7.16
CA GLU A 310 -38.48 -17.12 8.49
C GLU A 310 -39.77 -17.26 9.29
N ASN A 311 -39.64 -17.85 10.46
CA ASN A 311 -40.68 -17.91 11.48
C ASN A 311 -40.06 -17.68 12.86
N LYS A 312 -40.78 -17.96 13.96
CA LYS A 312 -40.28 -17.75 15.32
C LYS A 312 -39.08 -18.61 15.68
N ASP A 313 -38.98 -19.81 15.10
CA ASP A 313 -37.97 -20.81 15.47
C ASP A 313 -36.92 -21.05 14.40
N TRP A 314 -37.21 -20.72 13.14
CA TRP A 314 -36.35 -20.99 11.99
C TRP A 314 -36.15 -19.78 11.11
N ARG A 315 -34.89 -19.58 10.68
CA ARG A 315 -34.54 -18.62 9.63
C ARG A 315 -33.62 -19.26 8.61
N ILE A 316 -34.07 -19.37 7.37
CA ILE A 316 -33.30 -19.95 6.27
C ILE A 316 -32.95 -18.84 5.30
N ASN A 317 -31.66 -18.57 5.12
CA ASN A 317 -31.13 -17.56 4.21
C ASN A 317 -30.29 -18.24 3.12
N GLY A 318 -30.29 -17.67 1.95
CA GLY A 318 -29.41 -18.05 0.87
C GLY A 318 -28.73 -16.81 0.26
N TYR A 319 -27.59 -16.99 -0.36
CA TYR A 319 -26.96 -15.93 -1.17
C TYR A 319 -26.26 -16.54 -2.38
N VAL A 320 -26.14 -15.75 -3.42
CA VAL A 320 -25.41 -16.09 -4.64
C VAL A 320 -24.54 -14.90 -5.05
N ASN A 321 -23.29 -15.19 -5.40
CA ASN A 321 -22.35 -14.19 -5.90
C ASN A 321 -21.85 -14.63 -7.27
N PHE A 322 -21.84 -13.69 -8.22
CA PHE A 322 -21.18 -13.84 -9.51
C PHE A 322 -20.23 -12.68 -9.72
N SER A 323 -19.06 -12.95 -10.27
CA SER A 323 -18.11 -11.91 -10.67
C SER A 323 -17.37 -12.30 -11.93
N ARG A 324 -17.01 -11.31 -12.71
CA ARG A 324 -16.10 -11.46 -13.86
C ARG A 324 -15.13 -10.29 -13.85
N ASN A 325 -13.85 -10.60 -13.92
CA ASN A 325 -12.77 -9.61 -14.07
C ASN A 325 -11.97 -9.93 -15.34
N GLU A 326 -11.63 -8.89 -16.08
CA GLU A 326 -10.73 -8.94 -17.23
C GLU A 326 -9.58 -7.95 -16.98
N ASN A 327 -8.35 -8.47 -17.02
CA ASN A 327 -7.13 -7.69 -16.86
C ASN A 327 -6.37 -7.70 -18.17
N LYS A 328 -5.90 -6.52 -18.62
CA LYS A 328 -5.14 -6.38 -19.86
C LYS A 328 -4.02 -5.36 -19.68
N ILE A 329 -2.80 -5.75 -20.02
CA ILE A 329 -1.70 -4.80 -20.22
C ILE A 329 -1.88 -4.20 -21.61
N THR A 330 -2.05 -2.89 -21.67
CA THR A 330 -2.33 -2.16 -22.93
C THR A 330 -1.10 -1.47 -23.48
N GLU A 331 -0.06 -1.26 -22.65
CA GLU A 331 1.19 -0.63 -23.05
C GLU A 331 2.37 -1.26 -22.28
N LEU A 332 3.41 -1.62 -23.01
CA LEU A 332 4.69 -2.10 -22.49
C LEU A 332 5.85 -1.38 -23.19
N PRO A 333 6.99 -1.20 -22.51
CA PRO A 333 8.22 -0.73 -23.16
C PRO A 333 8.65 -1.68 -24.29
N ALA A 334 9.18 -1.12 -25.37
CA ALA A 334 9.54 -1.89 -26.59
C ALA A 334 10.51 -3.06 -26.32
N ASN A 335 11.46 -2.89 -25.40
CA ASN A 335 12.40 -3.95 -25.02
C ASN A 335 11.73 -5.11 -24.27
N MET A 336 10.71 -4.83 -23.43
CA MET A 336 9.95 -5.89 -22.77
C MET A 336 9.07 -6.67 -23.77
N VAL A 337 8.56 -5.99 -24.79
CA VAL A 337 7.86 -6.65 -25.90
C VAL A 337 8.81 -7.61 -26.60
N GLN A 338 10.03 -7.19 -26.92
CA GLN A 338 11.04 -8.04 -27.55
C GLN A 338 11.46 -9.24 -26.68
N GLU A 339 11.61 -9.09 -25.37
CA GLU A 339 11.94 -10.20 -24.47
C GLU A 339 10.82 -11.26 -24.42
N ASN A 340 9.56 -10.83 -24.43
CA ASN A 340 8.41 -11.74 -24.42
C ASN A 340 8.25 -12.52 -25.73
N TYR A 341 8.68 -11.95 -26.86
CA TYR A 341 8.67 -12.64 -28.18
C TYR A 341 9.97 -13.37 -28.47
N SER A 342 10.96 -13.37 -27.56
CA SER A 342 12.22 -14.06 -27.78
C SER A 342 12.04 -15.58 -27.64
N PRO A 343 12.48 -16.39 -28.63
CA PRO A 343 12.35 -17.86 -28.60
C PRO A 343 13.04 -18.52 -27.39
N LYS A 344 13.95 -17.81 -26.70
CA LYS A 344 14.69 -18.32 -25.55
C LYS A 344 13.84 -18.48 -24.28
N ASN A 345 12.69 -17.79 -24.19
CA ASN A 345 11.88 -17.79 -22.96
C ASN A 345 10.66 -18.70 -23.02
N GLY A 346 10.39 -19.37 -24.14
CA GLY A 346 9.31 -20.36 -24.27
C GLY A 346 7.89 -19.83 -23.99
N ALA A 347 7.71 -18.53 -23.85
CA ALA A 347 6.42 -17.92 -23.59
C ALA A 347 5.76 -17.54 -24.91
N TYR A 348 4.87 -18.38 -25.36
CA TYR A 348 3.84 -17.99 -26.31
C TYR A 348 2.71 -17.33 -25.51
N ALA A 349 2.44 -16.05 -25.77
CA ALA A 349 1.27 -15.36 -25.24
C ALA A 349 0.01 -15.79 -26.02
#